data_da435830c873b3d0652c0ae200f48f40
#
_entry.id   da435830c873b3d0652c0ae200f48f40
#
_cell.length_a   1.000
_cell.length_b   1.000
_cell.length_c   1.000
_cell.angle_alpha   90.00
_cell.angle_beta   90.00
_cell.angle_gamma   90.00
#
_symmetry.space_group_name_H-M   'P 1'
#
loop_
_entity.id
_entity.type
_entity.pdbx_description
1 polymer ?
#
loop_
_entity_poly.entity_id
_entity_poly.type
_entity_poly.pdbx_seq_one_letter_code
_entity_poly.pdbx_strand_id
1 'polypeptide(L)'
;MLLLTFKAGENEYALETTRVLRIAPRVKLRSCPDTPAYIAGILNFRSEPVVVVDLSMLINHAPCARLFSTRIIITEYSRANNRQILLGLMAESVAAFMKNDQLDFTENVLKTPGVNYLGKMFRAGDQLIQFVKVEEIVPAELENMLTAPA
;
A
#
# COMPACT_ATOMS: atom_id res chain seq x y z
N MET A 1 8.68 16.38 -4.99
CA MET A 1 7.88 15.41 -4.23
C MET A 1 8.65 14.12 -4.11
N LEU A 2 8.66 13.54 -2.93
CA LEU A 2 9.40 12.31 -2.69
C LEU A 2 8.50 11.10 -2.92
N LEU A 3 9.13 10.01 -3.37
CA LEU A 3 8.46 8.74 -3.57
C LEU A 3 9.05 7.70 -2.64
N LEU A 4 8.19 6.82 -2.17
CA LEU A 4 8.58 5.64 -1.43
C LEU A 4 8.44 4.45 -2.36
N THR A 5 9.50 3.67 -2.53
CA THR A 5 9.46 2.48 -3.38
C THR A 5 9.34 1.22 -2.54
N PHE A 6 8.71 0.21 -3.10
CA PHE A 6 8.56 -1.09 -2.44
C PHE A 6 8.36 -2.17 -3.49
N LYS A 7 8.51 -3.42 -3.05
CA LYS A 7 8.26 -4.57 -3.90
C LYS A 7 6.99 -5.31 -3.46
N ALA A 8 6.27 -5.81 -4.42
CA ALA A 8 5.19 -6.77 -4.21
C ALA A 8 5.40 -7.87 -5.25
N GLY A 9 5.85 -9.02 -4.80
CA GLY A 9 6.33 -10.05 -5.70
C GLY A 9 7.62 -9.61 -6.37
N GLU A 10 7.70 -9.77 -7.69
CA GLU A 10 8.90 -9.42 -8.45
C GLU A 10 8.88 -8.00 -9.01
N ASN A 11 7.77 -7.30 -8.85
CA ASN A 11 7.61 -5.98 -9.42
C ASN A 11 7.84 -4.89 -8.38
N GLU A 12 8.34 -3.75 -8.85
CA GLU A 12 8.51 -2.58 -8.01
C GLU A 12 7.39 -1.58 -8.23
N TYR A 13 7.01 -0.97 -7.13
CA TYR A 13 5.95 0.03 -7.09
C TYR A 13 6.44 1.24 -6.31
N ALA A 14 5.72 2.34 -6.46
CA ALA A 14 6.03 3.55 -5.72
C ALA A 14 4.74 4.24 -5.30
N LEU A 15 4.80 4.93 -4.17
CA LEU A 15 3.72 5.80 -3.76
C LEU A 15 4.27 7.14 -3.29
N GLU A 16 3.43 8.16 -3.33
CA GLU A 16 3.82 9.48 -2.87
C GLU A 16 3.85 9.51 -1.34
N THR A 17 4.88 10.15 -0.80
CA THR A 17 5.08 10.17 0.65
C THR A 17 4.14 11.12 1.39
N THR A 18 3.38 11.94 0.69
CA THR A 18 2.51 12.93 1.32
C THR A 18 1.46 12.33 2.25
N ARG A 19 1.08 11.07 2.00
CA ARG A 19 0.11 10.39 2.84
C ARG A 19 0.73 9.40 3.82
N VAL A 20 2.06 9.29 3.82
CA VAL A 20 2.76 8.36 4.70
C VAL A 20 3.04 9.05 6.03
N LEU A 21 2.48 8.50 7.11
CA LEU A 21 2.74 8.98 8.45
C LEU A 21 4.01 8.37 9.04
N ARG A 22 4.18 7.08 8.84
CA ARG A 22 5.31 6.35 9.41
C ARG A 22 5.54 5.06 8.67
N ILE A 23 6.78 4.59 8.69
CA ILE A 23 7.14 3.26 8.24
C ILE A 23 7.48 2.45 9.49
N ALA A 24 6.64 1.46 9.79
CA ALA A 24 6.80 0.63 10.98
C ALA A 24 7.51 -0.68 10.62
N PRO A 25 8.28 -1.24 11.55
CA PRO A 25 8.86 -2.55 11.32
C PRO A 25 7.76 -3.61 11.26
N ARG A 26 8.10 -4.75 10.66
CA ARG A 26 7.18 -5.87 10.65
C ARG A 26 7.04 -6.40 12.09
N VAL A 27 5.85 -6.33 12.61
CA VAL A 27 5.54 -6.80 13.97
C VAL A 27 4.39 -7.79 13.89
N LYS A 28 4.16 -8.48 15.00
CA LYS A 28 3.03 -9.40 15.07
C LYS A 28 1.73 -8.62 14.99
N LEU A 29 0.85 -9.06 14.10
CA LEU A 29 -0.46 -8.46 13.91
C LEU A 29 -1.52 -9.34 14.55
N ARG A 30 -2.59 -8.70 15.01
CA ARG A 30 -3.75 -9.44 15.48
C ARG A 30 -4.49 -9.96 14.26
N SER A 31 -4.78 -11.28 14.25
CA SER A 31 -5.51 -11.89 13.15
C SER A 31 -6.96 -11.45 13.13
N CYS A 32 -7.53 -11.39 11.92
CA CYS A 32 -8.94 -11.05 11.71
C CYS A 32 -9.63 -12.23 11.04
N PRO A 33 -10.45 -12.98 11.77
CA PRO A 33 -11.16 -14.11 11.15
C PRO A 33 -12.19 -13.63 10.13
N ASP A 34 -12.43 -14.48 9.13
CA ASP A 34 -13.46 -14.26 8.10
C ASP A 34 -13.28 -12.98 7.29
N THR A 35 -12.04 -12.53 7.14
CA THR A 35 -11.71 -11.36 6.29
C THR A 35 -11.06 -11.83 5.00
N PRO A 36 -11.07 -10.98 3.95
CA PRO A 36 -10.37 -11.32 2.71
C PRO A 36 -8.90 -11.62 2.94
N ALA A 37 -8.32 -12.44 2.08
CA ALA A 37 -6.94 -12.91 2.22
C ALA A 37 -5.91 -11.78 2.24
N TYR A 38 -6.21 -10.64 1.62
CA TYR A 38 -5.29 -9.50 1.60
C TYR A 38 -5.25 -8.72 2.91
N ILE A 39 -6.12 -9.03 3.87
CA ILE A 39 -6.03 -8.42 5.20
C ILE A 39 -4.99 -9.19 6.00
N ALA A 40 -3.87 -8.54 6.29
CA ALA A 40 -2.80 -9.16 7.05
C ALA A 40 -3.12 -9.23 8.54
N GLY A 41 -3.90 -8.29 9.04
CA GLY A 41 -4.30 -8.23 10.43
C GLY A 41 -4.49 -6.82 10.92
N ILE A 42 -4.48 -6.65 12.23
CA ILE A 42 -4.62 -5.34 12.86
C ILE A 42 -3.35 -5.03 13.64
N LEU A 43 -2.81 -3.86 13.41
CA LEU A 43 -1.65 -3.31 14.10
C LEU A 43 -2.12 -2.35 15.19
N ASN A 44 -1.55 -2.47 16.38
CA ASN A 44 -1.74 -1.46 17.40
C ASN A 44 -0.70 -0.36 17.20
N PHE A 45 -1.13 0.77 16.70
CA PHE A 45 -0.27 1.91 16.42
C PHE A 45 -0.67 3.07 17.34
N ARG A 46 0.17 3.38 18.33
CA ARG A 46 -0.08 4.46 19.30
C ARG A 46 -1.45 4.31 19.95
N SER A 47 -1.77 3.10 20.37
CA SER A 47 -3.07 2.73 20.99
C SER A 47 -4.26 2.84 20.07
N GLU A 48 -4.03 2.96 18.76
CA GLU A 48 -5.08 2.98 17.76
C GLU A 48 -5.00 1.72 16.90
N PRO A 49 -6.11 0.99 16.71
CA PRO A 49 -6.08 -0.18 15.84
C PRO A 49 -6.05 0.24 14.37
N VAL A 50 -5.11 -0.31 13.63
CA VAL A 50 -4.91 0.01 12.21
C VAL A 50 -5.00 -1.28 11.41
N VAL A 51 -5.92 -1.32 10.45
CA VAL A 51 -6.04 -2.45 9.54
C VAL A 51 -4.84 -2.46 8.59
N VAL A 52 -4.20 -3.61 8.44
CA VAL A 52 -3.03 -3.76 7.57
C VAL A 52 -3.40 -4.61 6.36
N VAL A 53 -3.16 -4.07 5.19
CA VAL A 53 -3.36 -4.75 3.91
C VAL A 53 -2.01 -5.31 3.45
N ASP A 54 -1.99 -6.59 3.09
CA ASP A 54 -0.84 -7.22 2.47
C ASP A 54 -0.86 -6.87 0.98
N LEU A 55 0.01 -5.97 0.55
CA LEU A 55 0.01 -5.50 -0.83
C LEU A 55 0.35 -6.60 -1.83
N SER A 56 1.24 -7.52 -1.46
CA SER A 56 1.56 -8.65 -2.34
C SER A 56 0.33 -9.53 -2.57
N MET A 57 -0.41 -9.82 -1.49
CA MET A 57 -1.63 -10.61 -1.62
C MET A 57 -2.69 -9.89 -2.46
N LEU A 58 -2.83 -8.57 -2.26
CA LEU A 58 -3.79 -7.78 -3.01
C LEU A 58 -3.45 -7.71 -4.51
N ILE A 59 -2.19 -7.48 -4.83
CA ILE A 59 -1.74 -7.27 -6.21
C ILE A 59 -1.47 -8.59 -6.93
N ASN A 60 -0.77 -9.51 -6.27
CA ASN A 60 -0.26 -10.74 -6.89
C ASN A 60 -0.97 -12.02 -6.42
N HIS A 61 -1.87 -11.92 -5.47
CA HIS A 61 -2.56 -13.06 -4.87
C HIS A 61 -1.61 -14.06 -4.19
N ALA A 62 -0.47 -13.56 -3.74
CA ALA A 62 0.52 -14.34 -2.99
C ALA A 62 0.97 -13.55 -1.76
N PRO A 63 1.16 -14.21 -0.60
CA PRO A 63 1.50 -13.48 0.62
C PRO A 63 2.84 -12.78 0.53
N CYS A 64 2.94 -11.66 1.22
CA CYS A 64 4.17 -10.90 1.33
C CYS A 64 5.24 -11.73 2.06
N ALA A 65 6.46 -11.72 1.53
CA ALA A 65 7.57 -12.39 2.19
C ALA A 65 7.91 -11.70 3.50
N ARG A 66 8.26 -12.49 4.51
CA ARG A 66 8.60 -11.98 5.84
C ARG A 66 10.10 -11.82 5.97
N LEU A 67 10.61 -10.77 5.32
CA LEU A 67 12.04 -10.46 5.29
C LEU A 67 12.36 -9.34 6.27
N PHE A 68 13.65 -9.11 6.52
CA PHE A 68 14.08 -7.97 7.33
C PHE A 68 13.67 -6.64 6.71
N SER A 69 13.59 -6.59 5.38
CA SER A 69 13.20 -5.39 4.64
C SER A 69 11.70 -5.21 4.51
N THR A 70 10.91 -6.16 5.00
CA THR A 70 9.44 -6.04 5.00
C THR A 70 9.02 -5.02 6.06
N ARG A 71 8.16 -4.09 5.66
CA ARG A 71 7.72 -3.00 6.52
C ARG A 71 6.22 -2.79 6.38
N ILE A 72 5.67 -2.09 7.34
CA ILE A 72 4.28 -1.65 7.30
C ILE A 72 4.29 -0.14 7.11
N ILE A 73 3.75 0.30 5.97
CA ILE A 73 3.66 1.72 5.64
C ILE A 73 2.33 2.22 6.18
N ILE A 74 2.37 3.09 7.19
CA ILE A 74 1.15 3.63 7.78
C ILE A 74 0.78 4.90 7.05
N THR A 75 -0.39 4.87 6.42
CA THR A 75 -0.86 5.95 5.55
C THR A 75 -2.18 6.51 6.08
N GLU A 76 -2.44 7.75 5.71
CA GLU A 76 -3.77 8.34 5.89
C GLU A 76 -4.63 7.95 4.69
N TYR A 77 -5.80 7.43 4.96
CA TYR A 77 -6.76 7.05 3.95
C TYR A 77 -8.07 7.80 4.15
N SER A 78 -8.54 8.46 3.10
CA SER A 78 -9.81 9.17 3.13
C SER A 78 -10.93 8.24 2.66
N ARG A 79 -11.85 7.94 3.55
CA ARG A 79 -13.00 7.10 3.24
C ARG A 79 -13.99 7.84 2.34
N ALA A 80 -14.89 7.08 1.72
CA ALA A 80 -15.91 7.63 0.84
C ALA A 80 -16.80 8.67 1.51
N ASN A 81 -16.93 8.62 2.84
CA ASN A 81 -17.69 9.60 3.61
C ASN A 81 -16.87 10.78 4.11
N ASN A 82 -15.71 11.01 3.52
CA ASN A 82 -14.75 12.07 3.88
C ASN A 82 -14.12 11.92 5.26
N ARG A 83 -14.27 10.77 5.91
CA ARG A 83 -13.57 10.49 7.15
C ARG A 83 -12.19 9.94 6.86
N GLN A 84 -11.22 10.40 7.62
CA GLN A 84 -9.85 9.90 7.51
C GLN A 84 -9.60 8.83 8.55
N ILE A 85 -8.98 7.75 8.11
CA ILE A 85 -8.50 6.69 8.99
C ILE A 85 -7.05 6.36 8.64
N LEU A 86 -6.39 5.65 9.53
CA LEU A 86 -5.08 5.11 9.24
C LEU A 86 -5.22 3.74 8.59
N LEU A 87 -4.41 3.49 7.58
CA LEU A 87 -4.36 2.22 6.89
C LEU A 87 -2.90 1.78 6.78
N GLY A 88 -2.62 0.55 7.16
CA GLY A 88 -1.28 -0.01 7.03
C GLY A 88 -1.15 -0.78 5.73
N LEU A 89 -0.03 -0.61 5.04
CA LEU A 89 0.28 -1.32 3.81
C LEU A 89 1.56 -2.12 4.04
N MET A 90 1.45 -3.43 4.06
CA MET A 90 2.61 -4.30 4.26
C MET A 90 3.24 -4.60 2.91
N ALA A 91 4.54 -4.33 2.80
CA ALA A 91 5.26 -4.47 1.55
C ALA A 91 6.70 -4.89 1.80
N GLU A 92 7.32 -5.45 0.76
CA GLU A 92 8.70 -5.91 0.79
C GLU A 92 9.65 -4.82 0.33
N SER A 93 10.88 -4.85 0.82
CA SER A 93 11.99 -4.00 0.34
C SER A 93 11.59 -2.53 0.25
N VAL A 94 10.92 -2.05 1.31
CA VAL A 94 10.51 -0.66 1.37
C VAL A 94 11.73 0.23 1.50
N ALA A 95 11.87 1.20 0.60
CA ALA A 95 13.00 2.12 0.57
C ALA A 95 12.55 3.52 0.16
N ALA A 96 13.18 4.53 0.68
CA ALA A 96 13.07 5.87 0.13
C ALA A 96 14.00 5.91 -1.06
N PHE A 97 14.00 6.56 -2.05
CA PHE A 97 13.07 7.32 -2.62
C PHE A 97 13.65 8.16 -3.69
N MET A 98 12.84 8.60 -4.65
CA MET A 98 13.27 9.46 -5.72
C MET A 98 12.42 10.71 -5.76
N LYS A 99 13.00 11.80 -6.31
CA LYS A 99 12.18 12.96 -6.62
C LYS A 99 11.47 12.71 -7.94
N ASN A 100 10.15 12.85 -7.94
CA ASN A 100 9.35 12.54 -9.13
C ASN A 100 9.47 13.58 -10.24
N ASP A 101 10.01 14.77 -9.97
CA ASP A 101 10.18 15.81 -10.97
C ASP A 101 11.27 15.49 -12.00
N GLN A 102 12.09 14.46 -11.74
CA GLN A 102 13.14 14.03 -12.65
C GLN A 102 12.83 12.69 -13.30
N LEU A 103 11.60 12.20 -13.14
CA LEU A 103 11.22 10.89 -13.63
C LEU A 103 10.55 10.98 -14.99
N ASP A 104 10.82 9.99 -15.83
CA ASP A 104 10.25 9.87 -17.15
C ASP A 104 9.01 8.98 -17.06
N PHE A 105 7.85 9.62 -17.00
CA PHE A 105 6.58 8.91 -16.83
C PHE A 105 6.02 8.42 -18.15
N THR A 106 5.45 7.22 -18.13
CA THR A 106 4.70 6.69 -19.26
C THR A 106 3.26 6.43 -18.82
N GLU A 107 2.34 6.52 -19.78
CA GLU A 107 0.96 6.14 -19.50
C GLU A 107 0.86 4.65 -19.23
N ASN A 108 -0.16 4.28 -18.47
CA ASN A 108 -0.43 2.87 -18.17
C ASN A 108 -0.83 2.15 -19.46
N VAL A 109 -0.07 1.15 -19.87
CA VAL A 109 -0.30 0.45 -21.13
C VAL A 109 -1.34 -0.66 -21.02
N LEU A 110 -1.71 -1.02 -19.78
CA LEU A 110 -2.69 -2.07 -19.52
C LEU A 110 -3.63 -1.59 -18.43
N LYS A 111 -4.93 -1.62 -18.71
CA LYS A 111 -5.96 -1.31 -17.72
C LYS A 111 -6.78 -2.54 -17.46
N THR A 112 -6.88 -2.92 -16.19
CA THR A 112 -7.68 -4.05 -15.77
C THR A 112 -8.97 -3.55 -15.14
N PRO A 113 -10.15 -3.97 -15.63
CA PRO A 113 -11.41 -3.55 -15.02
C PRO A 113 -11.43 -3.86 -13.51
N GLY A 114 -11.87 -2.88 -12.73
CA GLY A 114 -11.94 -3.02 -11.27
C GLY A 114 -10.63 -2.78 -10.54
N VAL A 115 -9.53 -2.55 -11.25
CA VAL A 115 -8.24 -2.26 -10.64
C VAL A 115 -7.86 -0.82 -10.95
N ASN A 116 -8.15 0.08 -10.02
CA ASN A 116 -7.96 1.52 -10.22
C ASN A 116 -6.73 2.06 -9.49
N TYR A 117 -6.11 1.26 -8.63
CA TYR A 117 -5.01 1.73 -7.79
C TYR A 117 -3.66 1.74 -8.49
N LEU A 118 -3.52 1.10 -9.63
CA LEU A 118 -2.28 1.11 -10.41
C LEU A 118 -2.29 2.31 -11.36
N GLY A 119 -1.32 3.18 -11.19
CA GLY A 119 -1.21 4.39 -11.98
C GLY A 119 -0.13 4.33 -13.04
N LYS A 120 0.43 5.49 -13.35
CA LYS A 120 1.47 5.63 -14.36
C LYS A 120 2.72 4.86 -13.98
N MET A 121 3.48 4.49 -15.00
CA MET A 121 4.79 3.87 -14.81
C MET A 121 5.90 4.88 -15.06
N PHE A 122 7.05 4.64 -14.47
CA PHE A 122 8.25 5.41 -14.78
C PHE A 122 9.45 4.50 -14.78
N ARG A 123 10.49 4.94 -15.47
CA ARG A 123 11.71 4.16 -15.57
C ARG A 123 12.75 4.69 -14.60
N ALA A 124 13.35 3.76 -13.85
CA ALA A 124 14.44 4.05 -12.93
C ALA A 124 15.58 3.10 -13.26
N GLY A 125 16.59 3.57 -14.00
CA GLY A 125 17.62 2.70 -14.54
C GLY A 125 17.02 1.69 -15.51
N ASP A 126 17.27 0.42 -15.28
CA ASP A 126 16.71 -0.65 -16.11
C ASP A 126 15.37 -1.16 -15.59
N GLN A 127 14.85 -0.56 -14.54
CA GLN A 127 13.62 -1.03 -13.91
C GLN A 127 12.46 -0.16 -14.27
N LEU A 128 11.29 -0.80 -14.39
CA LEU A 128 10.03 -0.13 -14.61
C LEU A 128 9.26 -0.17 -13.29
N ILE A 129 8.94 1.00 -12.76
CA ILE A 129 8.26 1.14 -11.49
C ILE A 129 6.87 1.72 -11.73
N GLN A 130 5.87 1.17 -11.07
CA GLN A 130 4.49 1.62 -11.25
C GLN A 130 3.99 2.33 -9.99
N PHE A 131 3.34 3.48 -10.19
CA PHE A 131 2.69 4.18 -9.09
C PHE A 131 1.50 3.41 -8.56
N VAL A 132 1.35 3.47 -7.24
CA VAL A 132 0.16 2.98 -6.55
C VAL A 132 -0.57 4.19 -5.96
N LYS A 133 -1.85 4.29 -6.24
CA LYS A 133 -2.71 5.35 -5.70
C LYS A 133 -3.31 4.86 -4.39
N VAL A 134 -2.88 5.44 -3.28
CA VAL A 134 -3.34 5.01 -1.96
C VAL A 134 -4.85 5.17 -1.82
N GLU A 135 -5.40 6.25 -2.32
CA GLU A 135 -6.84 6.54 -2.23
C GLU A 135 -7.70 5.57 -3.02
N GLU A 136 -7.11 4.82 -3.94
CA GLU A 136 -7.82 3.85 -4.77
C GLU A 136 -7.52 2.40 -4.39
N ILE A 137 -6.64 2.20 -3.39
CA ILE A 137 -6.14 0.86 -3.09
C ILE A 137 -7.14 0.00 -2.33
N VAL A 138 -8.09 0.62 -1.64
CA VAL A 138 -9.07 -0.08 -0.82
C VAL A 138 -10.21 -0.55 -1.71
N PRO A 139 -10.40 -1.88 -1.87
CA PRO A 139 -11.55 -2.38 -2.63
C PRO A 139 -12.88 -2.00 -1.97
N ALA A 140 -13.94 -1.93 -2.75
CA ALA A 140 -15.27 -1.62 -2.22
C ALA A 140 -15.67 -2.57 -1.11
N GLU A 141 -15.30 -3.84 -1.24
CA GLU A 141 -15.51 -4.85 -0.23
C GLU A 141 -14.89 -4.46 1.12
N LEU A 142 -13.64 -4.01 1.10
CA LEU A 142 -12.95 -3.60 2.32
C LEU A 142 -13.52 -2.28 2.84
N GLU A 143 -13.86 -1.34 1.97
CA GLU A 143 -14.46 -0.08 2.38
C GLU A 143 -15.72 -0.30 3.22
N ASN A 144 -16.53 -1.29 2.84
CA ASN A 144 -17.74 -1.63 3.57
C ASN A 144 -17.44 -2.31 4.91
N MET A 145 -16.28 -2.90 5.06
CA MET A 145 -15.87 -3.57 6.30
C MET A 145 -15.21 -2.63 7.29
N LEU A 146 -14.69 -1.50 6.82
CA LEU A 146 -14.06 -0.52 7.70
C LEU A 146 -15.13 0.23 8.48
N THR A 147 -15.02 0.19 9.80
CA THR A 147 -15.96 0.91 10.64
C THR A 147 -15.43 2.29 10.97
N ALA A 148 -16.35 3.25 11.10
CA ALA A 148 -15.97 4.58 11.55
C ALA A 148 -15.50 4.49 13.01
N PRO A 149 -14.44 5.21 13.39
CA PRO A 149 -14.10 5.32 14.81
C PRO A 149 -15.27 5.94 15.56
N ALA A 150 -15.52 5.39 16.72
CA ALA A 150 -16.61 5.85 17.55
C ALA A 150 -16.40 7.30 18.02
#